data_7ef97bf086c68096a0a3fa55cc668193
#
_entry.id   7ef97bf086c68096a0a3fa55cc668193
#
_cell.length_a   1.000
_cell.length_b   1.000
_cell.length_c   1.000
_cell.angle_alpha   90.00
_cell.angle_beta   90.00
_cell.angle_gamma   90.00
#
_symmetry.space_group_name_H-M   'P 1'
#
loop_
_entity.id
_entity.type
_entity.pdbx_description
1 polymer ?
#
loop_
_entity_poly.entity_id
_entity_poly.type
_entity_poly.pdbx_seq_one_letter_code
_entity_poly.pdbx_strand_id
1 'polypeptide(L)'
;LDEVCGSLSSAMACTDPAFGRYLEEALENHWIDARSMSQRAGGTWCEDLPAYNATAVFSTLPSGTAGAFQFAHPLGVGFMHKAQHGEQAPLKRLPYSVIEIFGQLAVTMLERHMARKLEGSTEADLLRWQLMRRASNMLLMVPSRHKLLVDLLAARRDGILSASRFNEASRRAWDAFFGGTTDGCDQYVWCWKPHLYRTNTVFYDWQYAFGYLVSQHLAETFLTSGTTASGASLGDFARDACRMRCDELIKKHLDADIRDPVFWTQAIDTALARCGLLPAGTGLRR
;
A
#
# COMPACT_ATOMS: atom_id res chain seq x y z
N LEU A 1 -18.87 0.25 -9.07
CA LEU A 1 -18.55 -0.20 -7.72
C LEU A 1 -18.58 -1.72 -7.65
N ASP A 2 -19.68 -2.36 -7.98
CA ASP A 2 -19.90 -3.81 -7.89
C ASP A 2 -18.90 -4.60 -8.72
N GLU A 3 -18.54 -4.13 -9.91
CA GLU A 3 -17.53 -4.75 -10.76
C GLU A 3 -16.13 -4.74 -10.09
N VAL A 4 -15.77 -3.63 -9.45
CA VAL A 4 -14.46 -3.52 -8.74
C VAL A 4 -14.47 -4.41 -7.51
N CYS A 5 -15.54 -4.43 -6.73
CA CYS A 5 -15.69 -5.30 -5.57
C CYS A 5 -15.65 -6.78 -5.97
N GLY A 6 -16.36 -7.18 -7.05
CA GLY A 6 -16.34 -8.52 -7.60
C GLY A 6 -14.94 -8.96 -8.08
N SER A 7 -14.23 -8.06 -8.77
CA SER A 7 -12.84 -8.31 -9.21
C SER A 7 -11.89 -8.44 -8.03
N LEU A 8 -12.05 -7.60 -6.98
CA LEU A 8 -11.23 -7.67 -5.78
C LEU A 8 -11.53 -8.92 -4.96
N SER A 9 -12.80 -9.30 -4.79
CA SER A 9 -13.19 -10.55 -4.13
C SER A 9 -12.56 -11.75 -4.85
N SER A 10 -12.64 -11.79 -6.17
CA SER A 10 -12.00 -12.84 -6.99
C SER A 10 -10.47 -12.84 -6.85
N ALA A 11 -9.86 -11.66 -6.80
CA ALA A 11 -8.42 -11.52 -6.62
C ALA A 11 -7.95 -12.02 -5.24
N MET A 12 -8.76 -11.82 -4.21
CA MET A 12 -8.44 -12.18 -2.81
C MET A 12 -8.91 -13.59 -2.42
N ALA A 13 -9.66 -14.28 -3.26
CA ALA A 13 -10.22 -15.60 -2.96
C ALA A 13 -9.16 -16.65 -2.59
N CYS A 14 -7.93 -16.54 -3.12
CA CYS A 14 -6.82 -17.43 -2.79
C CYS A 14 -6.12 -17.08 -1.45
N THR A 15 -6.41 -15.92 -0.87
CA THR A 15 -5.80 -15.49 0.42
C THR A 15 -6.71 -15.80 1.60
N ASP A 16 -7.96 -15.41 1.50
CA ASP A 16 -8.97 -15.66 2.54
C ASP A 16 -10.39 -15.48 1.98
N PRO A 17 -11.22 -16.52 1.95
CA PRO A 17 -12.63 -16.40 1.55
C PRO A 17 -13.44 -15.42 2.44
N ALA A 18 -12.98 -15.12 3.65
CA ALA A 18 -13.61 -14.13 4.52
C ALA A 18 -13.52 -12.71 3.95
N PHE A 19 -12.57 -12.44 3.05
CA PHE A 19 -12.49 -11.15 2.38
C PHE A 19 -13.71 -10.90 1.47
N GLY A 20 -14.13 -11.92 0.72
CA GLY A 20 -15.35 -11.82 -0.11
C GLY A 20 -16.58 -11.55 0.75
N ARG A 21 -16.74 -12.29 1.85
CA ARG A 21 -17.86 -12.06 2.79
C ARG A 21 -17.85 -10.67 3.41
N TYR A 22 -16.65 -10.15 3.72
CA TYR A 22 -16.52 -8.76 4.20
C TYR A 22 -17.00 -7.75 3.15
N LEU A 23 -16.66 -7.94 1.87
CA LEU A 23 -17.11 -7.04 0.80
C LEU A 23 -18.64 -7.09 0.61
N GLU A 24 -19.22 -8.28 0.65
CA GLU A 24 -20.67 -8.48 0.59
C GLU A 24 -21.34 -7.75 1.75
N GLU A 25 -20.88 -7.99 3.00
CA GLU A 25 -21.38 -7.33 4.20
C GLU A 25 -21.27 -5.79 4.11
N ALA A 26 -20.13 -5.29 3.61
CA ALA A 26 -19.89 -3.86 3.48
C ALA A 26 -20.79 -3.19 2.43
N LEU A 27 -21.11 -3.90 1.34
CA LEU A 27 -22.06 -3.43 0.33
C LEU A 27 -23.50 -3.44 0.85
N GLU A 28 -23.94 -4.56 1.44
CA GLU A 28 -25.29 -4.74 1.97
C GLU A 28 -25.62 -3.72 3.08
N ASN A 29 -24.66 -3.43 3.95
CA ASN A 29 -24.84 -2.50 5.07
C ASN A 29 -24.46 -1.06 4.74
N HIS A 30 -24.19 -0.74 3.48
CA HIS A 30 -23.84 0.63 3.03
C HIS A 30 -22.64 1.25 3.75
N TRP A 31 -21.63 0.44 4.09
CA TRP A 31 -20.39 0.91 4.73
C TRP A 31 -19.44 1.61 3.76
N ILE A 32 -19.78 1.62 2.47
CA ILE A 32 -18.94 2.15 1.40
C ILE A 32 -19.56 3.41 0.82
N ASP A 33 -18.93 4.56 1.03
CA ASP A 33 -19.24 5.80 0.34
C ASP A 33 -18.23 6.07 -0.77
N ALA A 34 -18.50 5.51 -1.95
CA ALA A 34 -17.64 5.59 -3.12
C ALA A 34 -18.37 6.31 -4.26
N ARG A 35 -18.20 7.63 -4.33
CA ARG A 35 -18.84 8.47 -5.33
C ARG A 35 -17.86 9.45 -5.96
N SER A 36 -17.91 9.63 -7.27
CA SER A 36 -17.20 10.70 -7.96
C SER A 36 -18.05 11.96 -7.90
N MET A 37 -17.59 12.93 -7.10
CA MET A 37 -18.29 14.24 -6.98
C MET A 37 -17.26 15.38 -7.02
N SER A 38 -17.50 16.37 -7.86
CA SER A 38 -16.59 17.50 -8.09
C SER A 38 -16.34 18.39 -6.87
N GLN A 39 -17.20 18.30 -5.84
CA GLN A 39 -17.11 19.13 -4.62
C GLN A 39 -16.69 18.35 -3.37
N ARG A 40 -16.28 17.08 -3.51
CA ARG A 40 -15.80 16.28 -2.38
C ARG A 40 -14.31 16.48 -2.18
N ALA A 41 -13.88 16.44 -0.90
CA ALA A 41 -12.46 16.33 -0.60
C ALA A 41 -11.88 15.08 -1.28
N GLY A 42 -10.79 15.25 -2.01
CA GLY A 42 -10.10 14.14 -2.66
C GLY A 42 -9.50 13.19 -1.64
N GLY A 43 -9.47 11.90 -1.97
CA GLY A 43 -8.83 10.90 -1.14
C GLY A 43 -9.64 9.63 -0.96
N THR A 44 -9.04 8.75 -0.19
CA THR A 44 -9.55 7.41 0.08
C THR A 44 -9.02 6.97 1.43
N TRP A 45 -9.89 6.49 2.30
CA TRP A 45 -9.54 6.00 3.64
C TRP A 45 -10.59 5.03 4.17
N CYS A 46 -10.24 4.32 5.22
CA CYS A 46 -11.15 3.49 5.98
C CYS A 46 -11.03 3.81 7.48
N GLU A 47 -12.18 3.88 8.15
CA GLU A 47 -12.26 4.02 9.59
C GLU A 47 -12.85 2.74 10.22
N ASP A 48 -12.30 2.35 11.37
CA ASP A 48 -12.84 1.28 12.19
C ASP A 48 -13.98 1.79 13.08
N LEU A 49 -15.14 1.15 13.03
CA LEU A 49 -16.31 1.46 13.85
C LEU A 49 -16.67 0.26 14.75
N PRO A 50 -15.80 -0.09 15.71
CA PRO A 50 -15.93 -1.33 16.48
C PRO A 50 -17.21 -1.40 17.32
N ALA A 51 -17.74 -0.27 17.79
CA ALA A 51 -19.00 -0.22 18.54
C ALA A 51 -20.22 -0.67 17.71
N TYR A 52 -20.11 -0.57 16.38
CA TYR A 52 -21.15 -0.98 15.42
C TYR A 52 -20.80 -2.28 14.69
N ASN A 53 -19.71 -2.91 15.05
CA ASN A 53 -19.14 -4.06 14.33
C ASN A 53 -19.01 -3.78 12.81
N ALA A 54 -18.66 -2.56 12.45
CA ALA A 54 -18.66 -2.03 11.09
C ALA A 54 -17.32 -1.36 10.75
N THR A 55 -17.10 -1.10 9.47
CA THR A 55 -16.07 -0.21 8.96
C THR A 55 -16.70 0.85 8.07
N ALA A 56 -16.10 2.01 7.96
CA ALA A 56 -16.57 3.05 7.04
C ALA A 56 -15.50 3.30 5.98
N VAL A 57 -15.78 2.96 4.74
CA VAL A 57 -14.90 3.16 3.60
C VAL A 57 -15.35 4.37 2.81
N PHE A 58 -14.46 5.36 2.71
CA PHE A 58 -14.68 6.55 1.88
C PHE A 58 -13.73 6.53 0.69
N SER A 59 -14.25 6.82 -0.50
CA SER A 59 -13.44 6.98 -1.70
C SER A 59 -14.06 8.00 -2.65
N THR A 60 -13.23 8.93 -3.13
CA THR A 60 -13.50 9.65 -4.36
C THR A 60 -13.00 8.80 -5.52
N LEU A 61 -13.88 8.02 -6.14
CA LEU A 61 -13.52 7.11 -7.22
C LEU A 61 -13.09 7.88 -8.48
N PRO A 62 -11.80 7.89 -8.83
CA PRO A 62 -11.43 8.20 -10.20
C PRO A 62 -11.92 7.08 -11.11
N SER A 63 -12.23 7.41 -12.37
CA SER A 63 -12.60 6.40 -13.37
C SER A 63 -11.41 5.52 -13.77
N GLY A 64 -11.71 4.31 -14.24
CA GLY A 64 -10.74 3.39 -14.83
C GLY A 64 -9.87 2.62 -13.81
N THR A 65 -8.84 1.95 -14.32
CA THR A 65 -7.98 1.03 -13.56
C THR A 65 -7.30 1.70 -12.35
N ALA A 66 -6.87 2.95 -12.50
CA ALA A 66 -6.28 3.70 -11.40
C ALA A 66 -7.27 3.93 -10.24
N GLY A 67 -8.54 4.16 -10.57
CA GLY A 67 -9.63 4.26 -9.58
C GLY A 67 -9.86 2.96 -8.84
N ALA A 68 -9.85 1.83 -9.58
CA ALA A 68 -9.99 0.51 -8.99
C ALA A 68 -8.86 0.21 -7.98
N PHE A 69 -7.62 0.52 -8.31
CA PHE A 69 -6.48 0.34 -7.40
C PHE A 69 -6.55 1.26 -6.19
N GLN A 70 -6.92 2.53 -6.39
CA GLN A 70 -7.11 3.45 -5.28
C GLN A 70 -8.21 2.98 -4.33
N PHE A 71 -9.29 2.41 -4.86
CA PHE A 71 -10.41 1.91 -4.07
C PHE A 71 -10.12 0.57 -3.37
N ALA A 72 -9.31 -0.31 -3.97
CA ALA A 72 -8.90 -1.57 -3.35
C ALA A 72 -8.15 -1.38 -2.02
N HIS A 73 -7.35 -0.30 -1.91
CA HIS A 73 -6.55 -0.03 -0.72
C HIS A 73 -7.39 0.09 0.57
N PRO A 74 -8.39 0.97 0.69
CA PRO A 74 -9.18 1.07 1.92
C PRO A 74 -10.04 -0.17 2.19
N LEU A 75 -10.39 -0.95 1.17
CA LEU A 75 -11.08 -2.22 1.36
C LEU A 75 -10.17 -3.27 2.01
N GLY A 76 -8.88 -3.30 1.65
CA GLY A 76 -7.89 -4.12 2.35
C GLY A 76 -7.73 -3.74 3.82
N VAL A 77 -7.68 -2.43 4.11
CA VAL A 77 -7.64 -1.90 5.47
C VAL A 77 -8.93 -2.23 6.23
N GLY A 78 -10.09 -2.08 5.60
CA GLY A 78 -11.39 -2.40 6.20
C GLY A 78 -11.52 -3.88 6.57
N PHE A 79 -11.06 -4.77 5.71
CA PHE A 79 -11.00 -6.20 6.02
C PHE A 79 -10.12 -6.48 7.25
N MET A 80 -8.95 -5.85 7.34
CA MET A 80 -8.08 -5.96 8.51
C MET A 80 -8.83 -5.56 9.79
N HIS A 81 -9.45 -4.39 9.80
CA HIS A 81 -10.21 -3.91 10.95
C HIS A 81 -11.33 -4.88 11.33
N LYS A 82 -12.09 -5.35 10.34
CA LYS A 82 -13.17 -6.33 10.56
C LYS A 82 -12.66 -7.64 11.17
N ALA A 83 -11.53 -8.15 10.68
CA ALA A 83 -10.90 -9.36 11.22
C ALA A 83 -10.44 -9.21 12.69
N GLN A 84 -10.24 -7.97 13.15
CA GLN A 84 -9.77 -7.60 14.48
C GLN A 84 -10.91 -7.20 15.45
N HIS A 85 -12.18 -7.24 15.04
CA HIS A 85 -13.28 -6.75 15.88
C HIS A 85 -13.41 -7.51 17.22
N GLY A 86 -12.97 -8.77 17.30
CA GLY A 86 -12.91 -9.54 18.56
C GLY A 86 -11.73 -9.20 19.48
N GLU A 87 -10.78 -8.37 19.03
CA GLU A 87 -9.58 -8.03 19.80
C GLU A 87 -9.85 -6.87 20.77
N GLN A 88 -9.08 -6.80 21.85
CA GLN A 88 -9.16 -5.73 22.83
C GLN A 88 -8.76 -4.39 22.19
N ALA A 89 -9.49 -3.32 22.48
CA ALA A 89 -9.30 -2.01 21.88
C ALA A 89 -7.84 -1.46 21.95
N PRO A 90 -7.08 -1.62 23.05
CA PRO A 90 -5.67 -1.18 23.07
C PRO A 90 -4.78 -1.89 22.07
N LEU A 91 -5.05 -3.17 21.76
CA LEU A 91 -4.26 -3.98 20.83
C LEU A 91 -4.50 -3.60 19.36
N LYS A 92 -5.63 -2.97 19.06
CA LYS A 92 -5.98 -2.53 17.69
C LYS A 92 -5.30 -1.25 17.25
N ARG A 93 -4.49 -0.63 18.11
CA ARG A 93 -3.67 0.55 17.75
C ARG A 93 -2.40 0.14 17.02
N LEU A 94 -2.56 -0.24 15.77
CA LEU A 94 -1.45 -0.70 14.95
C LEU A 94 -0.59 0.47 14.43
N PRO A 95 0.72 0.23 14.24
CA PRO A 95 1.55 1.13 13.45
C PRO A 95 1.03 1.24 12.02
N TYR A 96 1.09 2.43 11.43
CA TYR A 96 0.68 2.64 10.03
C TYR A 96 1.40 1.73 9.05
N SER A 97 2.66 1.37 9.31
CA SER A 97 3.41 0.41 8.49
C SER A 97 2.71 -0.95 8.39
N VAL A 98 2.09 -1.42 9.47
CA VAL A 98 1.34 -2.68 9.48
C VAL A 98 -0.01 -2.52 8.76
N ILE A 99 -0.71 -1.41 8.99
CA ILE A 99 -1.98 -1.09 8.31
C ILE A 99 -1.77 -1.04 6.79
N GLU A 100 -0.69 -0.41 6.35
CA GLU A 100 -0.35 -0.29 4.92
C GLU A 100 -0.11 -1.66 4.25
N ILE A 101 0.36 -2.69 4.97
CA ILE A 101 0.50 -4.03 4.40
C ILE A 101 -0.82 -4.53 3.81
N PHE A 102 -1.92 -4.37 4.54
CA PHE A 102 -3.23 -4.86 4.10
C PHE A 102 -3.81 -4.06 2.93
N GLY A 103 -3.69 -2.74 2.98
CA GLY A 103 -4.10 -1.88 1.87
C GLY A 103 -3.30 -2.18 0.61
N GLN A 104 -1.98 -2.27 0.73
CA GLN A 104 -1.10 -2.55 -0.40
C GLN A 104 -1.27 -3.99 -0.93
N LEU A 105 -1.55 -4.97 -0.06
CA LEU A 105 -1.81 -6.35 -0.47
C LEU A 105 -3.08 -6.44 -1.34
N ALA A 106 -4.18 -5.81 -0.93
CA ALA A 106 -5.41 -5.80 -1.72
C ALA A 106 -5.18 -5.21 -3.12
N VAL A 107 -4.42 -4.10 -3.21
CA VAL A 107 -4.03 -3.53 -4.51
C VAL A 107 -3.15 -4.51 -5.30
N THR A 108 -2.13 -5.10 -4.68
CA THR A 108 -1.19 -6.01 -5.33
C THR A 108 -1.90 -7.27 -5.86
N MET A 109 -2.87 -7.81 -5.12
CA MET A 109 -3.66 -8.96 -5.58
C MET A 109 -4.59 -8.59 -6.72
N LEU A 110 -5.24 -7.42 -6.67
CA LEU A 110 -6.06 -6.92 -7.78
C LEU A 110 -5.22 -6.70 -9.05
N GLU A 111 -4.04 -6.12 -8.94
CA GLU A 111 -3.10 -5.96 -10.05
C GLU A 111 -2.74 -7.31 -10.69
N ARG A 112 -2.45 -8.31 -9.87
CA ARG A 112 -2.12 -9.66 -10.36
C ARG A 112 -3.32 -10.35 -11.03
N HIS A 113 -4.51 -10.17 -10.47
CA HIS A 113 -5.74 -10.68 -11.08
C HIS A 113 -5.99 -10.03 -12.45
N MET A 114 -5.90 -8.72 -12.54
CA MET A 114 -6.08 -7.98 -13.79
C MET A 114 -5.00 -8.33 -14.82
N ALA A 115 -3.75 -8.49 -14.41
CA ALA A 115 -2.67 -8.86 -15.32
C ALA A 115 -2.95 -10.23 -15.99
N ARG A 116 -3.46 -11.20 -15.23
CA ARG A 116 -3.88 -12.50 -15.80
C ARG A 116 -5.09 -12.37 -16.72
N LYS A 117 -6.08 -11.60 -16.32
CA LYS A 117 -7.32 -11.38 -17.11
C LYS A 117 -7.07 -10.68 -18.43
N LEU A 118 -6.11 -9.75 -18.47
CA LEU A 118 -5.80 -8.92 -19.64
C LEU A 118 -4.61 -9.47 -20.48
N GLU A 119 -4.08 -10.64 -20.12
CA GLU A 119 -2.95 -11.23 -20.85
C GLU A 119 -3.27 -11.37 -22.34
N GLY A 120 -2.38 -10.88 -23.20
CA GLY A 120 -2.55 -10.87 -24.64
C GLY A 120 -3.53 -9.84 -25.21
N SER A 121 -4.14 -8.98 -24.37
CA SER A 121 -5.00 -7.90 -24.82
C SER A 121 -4.23 -6.58 -25.04
N THR A 122 -4.84 -5.64 -25.75
CA THR A 122 -4.29 -4.27 -25.92
C THR A 122 -4.24 -3.49 -24.61
N GLU A 123 -5.11 -3.83 -23.66
CA GLU A 123 -5.16 -3.20 -22.34
C GLU A 123 -4.01 -3.64 -21.42
N ALA A 124 -3.33 -4.75 -21.74
CA ALA A 124 -2.18 -5.23 -20.96
C ALA A 124 -1.05 -4.21 -20.90
N ASP A 125 -0.78 -3.45 -21.97
CA ASP A 125 0.24 -2.43 -21.99
C ASP A 125 -0.12 -1.21 -21.13
N LEU A 126 -1.40 -0.81 -21.15
CA LEU A 126 -1.91 0.23 -20.25
C LEU A 126 -1.80 -0.20 -18.78
N LEU A 127 -2.15 -1.44 -18.48
CA LEU A 127 -1.97 -1.99 -17.12
C LEU A 127 -0.48 -1.98 -16.72
N ARG A 128 0.42 -2.43 -17.59
CA ARG A 128 1.87 -2.43 -17.33
C ARG A 128 2.37 -1.03 -17.01
N TRP A 129 1.91 -0.02 -17.76
CA TRP A 129 2.25 1.38 -17.48
C TRP A 129 1.75 1.83 -16.09
N GLN A 130 0.53 1.42 -15.66
CA GLN A 130 0.03 1.71 -14.31
C GLN A 130 0.87 1.03 -13.23
N LEU A 131 1.30 -0.22 -13.46
CA LEU A 131 2.20 -0.93 -12.54
C LEU A 131 3.55 -0.22 -12.41
N MET A 132 4.15 0.21 -13.53
CA MET A 132 5.40 1.00 -13.55
C MET A 132 5.25 2.31 -12.79
N ARG A 133 4.16 3.04 -13.02
CA ARG A 133 3.86 4.29 -12.33
C ARG A 133 3.73 4.08 -10.82
N ARG A 134 3.06 3.02 -10.38
CA ARG A 134 2.96 2.67 -8.95
C ARG A 134 4.31 2.28 -8.37
N ALA A 135 5.07 1.42 -9.04
CA ALA A 135 6.41 1.03 -8.61
C ALA A 135 7.33 2.25 -8.47
N SER A 136 7.37 3.13 -9.47
CA SER A 136 8.12 4.40 -9.41
C SER A 136 7.70 5.28 -8.22
N ASN A 137 6.38 5.40 -7.97
CA ASN A 137 5.91 6.15 -6.81
C ASN A 137 6.39 5.53 -5.49
N MET A 138 6.31 4.20 -5.34
CA MET A 138 6.66 3.50 -4.10
C MET A 138 8.17 3.39 -3.88
N LEU A 139 8.96 3.20 -4.95
CA LEU A 139 10.39 2.90 -4.85
C LEU A 139 11.28 4.14 -5.04
N LEU A 140 10.78 5.21 -5.65
CA LEU A 140 11.54 6.44 -5.91
C LEU A 140 10.93 7.65 -5.22
N MET A 141 9.65 7.95 -5.50
CA MET A 141 9.00 9.16 -5.00
C MET A 141 8.80 9.13 -3.47
N VAL A 142 8.34 8.01 -2.92
CA VAL A 142 8.13 7.86 -1.46
C VAL A 142 9.45 7.98 -0.70
N PRO A 143 10.54 7.26 -1.06
CA PRO A 143 11.84 7.44 -0.41
C PRO A 143 12.43 8.85 -0.59
N SER A 144 12.24 9.48 -1.74
CA SER A 144 12.66 10.87 -1.96
C SER A 144 11.98 11.83 -0.97
N ARG A 145 10.67 11.72 -0.77
CA ARG A 145 9.94 12.53 0.21
C ARG A 145 10.35 12.23 1.66
N HIS A 146 10.63 10.98 1.98
CA HIS A 146 11.17 10.62 3.29
C HIS A 146 12.52 11.27 3.53
N LYS A 147 13.43 11.20 2.55
CA LYS A 147 14.72 11.88 2.61
C LYS A 147 14.56 13.39 2.79
N LEU A 148 13.68 14.01 2.02
CA LEU A 148 13.37 15.44 2.16
C LEU A 148 12.99 15.77 3.61
N LEU A 149 12.08 15.01 4.22
CA LEU A 149 11.63 15.26 5.59
C LEU A 149 12.79 15.11 6.60
N VAL A 150 13.61 14.07 6.46
CA VAL A 150 14.81 13.87 7.30
C VAL A 150 15.77 15.05 7.19
N ASP A 151 16.08 15.48 5.95
CA ASP A 151 17.00 16.59 5.68
C ASP A 151 16.46 17.92 6.24
N LEU A 152 15.15 18.19 6.08
CA LEU A 152 14.51 19.40 6.63
C LEU A 152 14.52 19.41 8.16
N LEU A 153 14.23 18.28 8.82
CA LEU A 153 14.27 18.20 10.28
C LEU A 153 15.70 18.37 10.81
N ALA A 154 16.69 17.82 10.13
CA ALA A 154 18.10 18.05 10.49
C ALA A 154 18.47 19.54 10.36
N ALA A 155 18.15 20.16 9.23
CA ALA A 155 18.46 21.57 8.98
C ALA A 155 17.69 22.55 9.91
N ARG A 156 16.50 22.17 10.38
CA ARG A 156 15.71 22.96 11.34
C ARG A 156 16.35 23.07 12.73
N ARG A 157 17.26 22.20 13.09
CA ARG A 157 18.01 22.28 14.37
C ARG A 157 18.88 23.54 14.42
N ASP A 158 19.31 24.04 13.27
CA ASP A 158 20.15 25.22 13.15
C ASP A 158 19.35 26.53 13.00
N GLY A 159 18.02 26.46 13.03
CA GLY A 159 17.12 27.62 12.99
C GLY A 159 16.02 27.55 11.94
N ILE A 160 15.47 28.71 11.60
CA ILE A 160 14.38 28.86 10.63
C ILE A 160 14.94 28.70 9.20
N LEU A 161 14.25 27.92 8.38
CA LEU A 161 14.61 27.71 6.99
C LEU A 161 13.87 28.70 6.08
N SER A 162 14.60 29.26 5.11
CA SER A 162 14.01 30.04 4.01
C SER A 162 13.39 29.12 2.96
N ALA A 163 12.47 29.65 2.15
CA ALA A 163 11.89 28.93 1.00
C ALA A 163 12.97 28.39 0.03
N SER A 164 14.06 29.16 -0.18
CA SER A 164 15.20 28.70 -1.00
C SER A 164 15.81 27.40 -0.43
N ARG A 165 16.02 27.33 0.88
CA ARG A 165 16.54 26.11 1.53
C ARG A 165 15.61 24.91 1.42
N PHE A 166 14.29 25.13 1.49
CA PHE A 166 13.30 24.09 1.22
C PHE A 166 13.41 23.58 -0.22
N ASN A 167 13.50 24.49 -1.21
CA ASN A 167 13.63 24.13 -2.61
C ASN A 167 14.92 23.35 -2.89
N GLU A 168 16.05 23.77 -2.31
CA GLU A 168 17.32 23.06 -2.43
C GLU A 168 17.26 21.66 -1.82
N ALA A 169 16.64 21.50 -0.64
CA ALA A 169 16.46 20.20 -0.02
C ALA A 169 15.57 19.27 -0.88
N SER A 170 14.49 19.84 -1.48
CA SER A 170 13.63 19.10 -2.40
C SER A 170 14.39 18.59 -3.63
N ARG A 171 15.22 19.43 -4.25
CA ARG A 171 16.05 19.01 -5.39
C ARG A 171 17.04 17.90 -5.00
N ARG A 172 17.80 18.09 -3.92
CA ARG A 172 18.75 17.06 -3.44
C ARG A 172 18.06 15.73 -3.13
N ALA A 173 16.90 15.77 -2.50
CA ALA A 173 16.12 14.58 -2.21
C ALA A 173 15.62 13.89 -3.47
N TRP A 174 15.19 14.65 -4.46
CA TRP A 174 14.81 14.14 -5.78
C TRP A 174 15.99 13.48 -6.50
N ASP A 175 17.11 14.21 -6.64
CA ASP A 175 18.30 13.75 -7.36
C ASP A 175 18.88 12.45 -6.76
N ALA A 176 18.77 12.28 -5.44
CA ALA A 176 19.24 11.07 -4.77
C ALA A 176 18.52 9.78 -5.22
N PHE A 177 17.29 9.88 -5.73
CA PHE A 177 16.51 8.72 -6.17
C PHE A 177 16.25 8.68 -7.67
N PHE A 178 16.19 9.84 -8.33
CA PHE A 178 15.92 9.92 -9.77
C PHE A 178 17.20 10.10 -10.62
N GLY A 179 18.33 10.46 -9.99
CA GLY A 179 19.65 10.39 -10.60
C GLY A 179 19.80 11.12 -11.95
N GLY A 180 19.10 12.23 -12.16
CA GLY A 180 19.15 12.98 -13.43
C GLY A 180 18.39 12.30 -14.59
N THR A 181 17.54 11.30 -14.32
CA THR A 181 16.69 10.63 -15.33
C THR A 181 15.45 11.43 -15.72
N THR A 182 15.23 12.59 -15.10
CA THR A 182 14.08 13.48 -15.34
C THR A 182 14.57 14.87 -15.75
N ASP A 183 13.79 15.55 -16.60
CA ASP A 183 14.10 16.92 -17.06
C ASP A 183 13.96 18.00 -15.98
N GLY A 184 13.50 17.63 -14.79
CA GLY A 184 13.33 18.52 -13.65
C GLY A 184 12.72 17.81 -12.44
N CYS A 185 12.56 18.55 -11.34
CA CYS A 185 11.95 18.07 -10.12
C CYS A 185 10.86 19.03 -9.65
N ASP A 186 9.91 18.51 -8.86
CA ASP A 186 8.99 19.35 -8.09
C ASP A 186 9.70 19.90 -6.85
N GLN A 187 10.41 21.03 -7.04
CA GLN A 187 11.09 21.72 -5.94
C GLN A 187 10.13 22.30 -4.89
N TYR A 188 8.83 22.38 -5.20
CA TYR A 188 7.78 22.93 -4.35
C TYR A 188 6.94 21.88 -3.65
N VAL A 189 7.32 20.59 -3.71
CA VAL A 189 6.60 19.48 -3.05
C VAL A 189 6.33 19.78 -1.57
N TRP A 190 7.22 20.51 -0.91
CA TRP A 190 7.08 20.92 0.48
C TRP A 190 5.91 21.89 0.71
N CYS A 191 5.46 22.66 -0.30
CA CYS A 191 4.35 23.61 -0.16
C CYS A 191 2.98 22.95 -0.11
N TRP A 192 2.83 21.83 -0.86
CA TRP A 192 1.50 21.27 -1.11
C TRP A 192 1.30 19.86 -0.55
N LYS A 193 2.40 19.14 -0.20
CA LYS A 193 2.28 17.77 0.29
C LYS A 193 1.80 17.73 1.75
N PRO A 194 0.54 17.34 2.04
CA PRO A 194 -0.03 17.42 3.40
C PRO A 194 0.75 16.61 4.44
N HIS A 195 1.40 15.52 4.02
CA HIS A 195 2.16 14.62 4.90
C HIS A 195 3.33 15.32 5.62
N LEU A 196 3.86 16.40 5.04
CA LEU A 196 4.94 17.20 5.65
C LEU A 196 4.42 18.10 6.80
N TYR A 197 3.10 18.31 6.88
CA TYR A 197 2.45 19.20 7.85
C TYR A 197 1.60 18.49 8.89
N ARG A 198 1.49 17.16 8.81
CA ARG A 198 0.74 16.38 9.80
C ARG A 198 1.55 16.25 11.08
N THR A 199 1.08 16.86 12.16
CA THR A 199 1.76 16.85 13.47
C THR A 199 1.47 15.58 14.28
N ASN A 200 0.35 14.91 13.98
CA ASN A 200 -0.06 13.67 14.65
C ASN A 200 0.53 12.41 14.01
N THR A 201 1.16 12.52 12.84
CA THR A 201 1.73 11.39 12.11
C THR A 201 3.03 11.81 11.44
N VAL A 202 4.10 11.79 12.20
CA VAL A 202 5.43 12.16 11.69
C VAL A 202 5.98 11.03 10.82
N PHE A 203 6.68 11.37 9.73
CA PHE A 203 7.28 10.41 8.79
C PHE A 203 6.26 9.48 8.10
N TYR A 204 5.11 9.98 7.73
CA TYR A 204 4.01 9.16 7.20
C TYR A 204 4.27 8.51 5.82
N ASP A 205 5.25 8.97 5.04
CA ASP A 205 5.43 8.50 3.67
C ASP A 205 6.05 7.08 3.54
N TRP A 206 7.07 6.76 4.34
CA TRP A 206 7.83 5.51 4.18
C TRP A 206 6.99 4.22 4.36
N GLN A 207 5.92 4.30 5.13
CA GLN A 207 5.01 3.19 5.38
C GLN A 207 4.37 2.65 4.10
N TYR A 208 4.13 3.52 3.11
CA TYR A 208 3.61 3.11 1.81
C TYR A 208 4.58 2.18 1.07
N ALA A 209 5.87 2.54 1.02
CA ALA A 209 6.90 1.70 0.41
C ALA A 209 7.09 0.40 1.18
N PHE A 210 7.08 0.46 2.50
CA PHE A 210 7.15 -0.72 3.37
C PHE A 210 6.00 -1.69 3.09
N GLY A 211 4.75 -1.22 3.18
CA GLY A 211 3.56 -2.03 2.91
C GLY A 211 3.55 -2.60 1.49
N TYR A 212 3.97 -1.79 0.49
CA TYR A 212 4.10 -2.22 -0.90
C TYR A 212 5.07 -3.39 -1.05
N LEU A 213 6.27 -3.30 -0.47
CA LEU A 213 7.30 -4.34 -0.58
C LEU A 213 6.90 -5.61 0.19
N VAL A 214 6.39 -5.49 1.41
CA VAL A 214 5.88 -6.65 2.16
C VAL A 214 4.72 -7.31 1.42
N SER A 215 3.85 -6.54 0.77
CA SER A 215 2.74 -7.09 -0.02
C SER A 215 3.20 -7.93 -1.22
N GLN A 216 4.41 -7.71 -1.78
CA GLN A 216 4.95 -8.56 -2.84
C GLN A 216 5.22 -9.97 -2.30
N HIS A 217 5.84 -10.09 -1.13
CA HIS A 217 6.10 -11.38 -0.48
C HIS A 217 4.80 -12.10 -0.11
N LEU A 218 3.87 -11.40 0.56
CA LEU A 218 2.58 -11.98 0.94
C LEU A 218 1.80 -12.46 -0.27
N ALA A 219 1.70 -11.65 -1.32
CA ALA A 219 0.99 -12.04 -2.53
C ALA A 219 1.60 -13.28 -3.19
N GLU A 220 2.93 -13.40 -3.22
CA GLU A 220 3.61 -14.58 -3.75
C GLU A 220 3.32 -15.82 -2.91
N THR A 221 3.41 -15.68 -1.59
CA THR A 221 3.14 -16.75 -0.63
C THR A 221 1.71 -17.28 -0.78
N PHE A 222 0.70 -16.39 -0.78
CA PHE A 222 -0.69 -16.79 -0.96
C PHE A 222 -0.98 -17.40 -2.34
N LEU A 223 -0.41 -16.85 -3.41
CA LEU A 223 -0.59 -17.40 -4.76
C LEU A 223 0.02 -18.79 -4.93
N THR A 224 1.01 -19.12 -4.14
CA THR A 224 1.69 -20.42 -4.21
C THR A 224 1.06 -21.47 -3.31
N SER A 225 0.63 -21.10 -2.10
CA SER A 225 0.18 -22.04 -1.07
C SER A 225 -1.26 -21.84 -0.57
N GLY A 226 -1.91 -20.72 -0.94
CA GLY A 226 -3.23 -20.36 -0.43
C GLY A 226 -3.24 -19.88 1.04
N THR A 227 -2.08 -19.93 1.70
CA THR A 227 -1.91 -19.56 3.12
C THR A 227 -0.58 -18.84 3.30
N THR A 228 -0.36 -18.28 4.51
CA THR A 228 0.98 -17.80 4.91
C THR A 228 1.95 -18.98 5.10
N ALA A 229 3.24 -18.69 5.30
CA ALA A 229 4.25 -19.71 5.57
C ALA A 229 3.93 -20.55 6.82
N SER A 230 3.20 -19.99 7.79
CA SER A 230 2.71 -20.71 8.98
C SER A 230 1.41 -21.48 8.77
N GLY A 231 0.86 -21.52 7.54
CA GLY A 231 -0.43 -22.15 7.24
C GLY A 231 -1.65 -21.33 7.67
N ALA A 232 -1.47 -20.07 8.02
CA ALA A 232 -2.53 -19.19 8.49
C ALA A 232 -3.24 -18.46 7.33
N SER A 233 -4.50 -18.07 7.54
CA SER A 233 -5.26 -17.20 6.63
C SER A 233 -4.84 -15.73 6.76
N LEU A 234 -5.33 -14.88 5.86
CA LEU A 234 -5.13 -13.43 5.95
C LEU A 234 -5.82 -12.85 7.20
N GLY A 235 -6.98 -13.40 7.59
CA GLY A 235 -7.65 -13.03 8.83
C GLY A 235 -6.83 -13.37 10.08
N ASP A 236 -6.13 -14.52 10.10
CA ASP A 236 -5.20 -14.87 11.18
C ASP A 236 -4.00 -13.92 11.22
N PHE A 237 -3.43 -13.58 10.07
CA PHE A 237 -2.37 -12.57 9.95
C PHE A 237 -2.83 -11.22 10.52
N ALA A 238 -4.07 -10.81 10.24
CA ALA A 238 -4.63 -9.57 10.77
C ALA A 238 -4.79 -9.59 12.30
N ARG A 239 -5.22 -10.71 12.89
CA ARG A 239 -5.35 -10.87 14.34
C ARG A 239 -3.98 -10.92 15.03
N ASP A 240 -3.03 -11.63 14.46
CA ASP A 240 -1.66 -11.69 14.98
C ASP A 240 -0.98 -10.32 14.95
N ALA A 241 -1.29 -9.47 13.96
CA ALA A 241 -0.79 -8.10 13.89
C ALA A 241 -1.14 -7.25 15.12
N CYS A 242 -2.24 -7.57 15.82
CA CYS A 242 -2.61 -6.94 17.10
C CYS A 242 -1.76 -7.41 18.29
N ARG A 243 -1.03 -8.52 18.17
CA ARG A 243 -0.42 -9.23 19.29
C ARG A 243 1.09 -9.35 19.19
N MET A 244 1.65 -9.02 18.03
CA MET A 244 3.07 -9.21 17.71
C MET A 244 3.71 -7.91 17.24
N ARG A 245 5.01 -7.83 17.43
CA ARG A 245 5.81 -6.81 16.76
C ARG A 245 5.85 -7.12 15.26
N CYS A 246 6.06 -6.09 14.44
CA CYS A 246 6.06 -6.24 12.99
C CYS A 246 7.11 -7.26 12.50
N ASP A 247 8.31 -7.26 13.09
CA ASP A 247 9.38 -8.20 12.75
C ASP A 247 9.02 -9.66 13.10
N GLU A 248 8.38 -9.89 14.25
CA GLU A 248 7.88 -11.20 14.67
C GLU A 248 6.73 -11.67 13.77
N LEU A 249 5.82 -10.76 13.41
CA LEU A 249 4.70 -11.02 12.50
C LEU A 249 5.22 -11.50 11.13
N ILE A 250 6.18 -10.78 10.56
CA ILE A 250 6.77 -11.13 9.27
C ILE A 250 7.54 -12.46 9.38
N LYS A 251 8.30 -12.65 10.45
CA LYS A 251 9.02 -13.93 10.67
C LYS A 251 8.06 -15.11 10.75
N LYS A 252 6.96 -14.98 11.48
CA LYS A 252 5.95 -16.04 11.61
C LYS A 252 5.27 -16.38 10.29
N HIS A 253 4.83 -15.35 9.57
CA HIS A 253 3.92 -15.54 8.43
C HIS A 253 4.60 -15.61 7.07
N LEU A 254 5.85 -15.13 6.95
CA LEU A 254 6.63 -15.17 5.71
C LEU A 254 7.91 -15.99 5.85
N ASP A 255 8.23 -16.48 7.06
CA ASP A 255 9.53 -17.12 7.40
C ASP A 255 10.74 -16.27 6.97
N ALA A 256 10.63 -14.96 7.11
CA ALA A 256 11.62 -14.01 6.62
C ALA A 256 12.06 -13.03 7.73
N ASP A 257 13.28 -12.51 7.63
CA ASP A 257 13.77 -11.43 8.51
C ASP A 257 13.82 -10.10 7.74
N ILE A 258 13.02 -9.13 8.20
CA ILE A 258 13.02 -7.78 7.62
C ILE A 258 14.32 -7.01 7.85
N ARG A 259 15.25 -7.51 8.67
CA ARG A 259 16.60 -6.94 8.85
C ARG A 259 17.57 -7.41 7.77
N ASP A 260 17.24 -8.49 7.07
CA ASP A 260 18.04 -8.99 5.95
C ASP A 260 17.76 -8.15 4.69
N PRO A 261 18.79 -7.48 4.11
CA PRO A 261 18.65 -6.75 2.86
C PRO A 261 18.11 -7.60 1.69
N VAL A 262 18.34 -8.90 1.71
CA VAL A 262 17.87 -9.83 0.67
C VAL A 262 16.34 -9.84 0.60
N PHE A 263 15.64 -9.75 1.72
CA PHE A 263 14.19 -9.63 1.78
C PHE A 263 13.68 -8.47 0.90
N TRP A 264 14.29 -7.30 1.05
CA TRP A 264 13.89 -6.09 0.33
C TRP A 264 14.28 -6.15 -1.15
N THR A 265 15.49 -6.64 -1.46
CA THR A 265 15.94 -6.81 -2.84
C THR A 265 15.02 -7.74 -3.62
N GLN A 266 14.65 -8.87 -3.05
CA GLN A 266 13.71 -9.80 -3.69
C GLN A 266 12.34 -9.20 -3.94
N ALA A 267 11.81 -8.39 -3.00
CA ALA A 267 10.54 -7.70 -3.18
C ALA A 267 10.62 -6.65 -4.30
N ILE A 268 11.71 -5.90 -4.38
CA ILE A 268 11.97 -4.92 -5.45
C ILE A 268 12.04 -5.63 -6.80
N ASP A 269 12.84 -6.69 -6.90
CA ASP A 269 13.00 -7.47 -8.14
C ASP A 269 11.67 -8.05 -8.61
N THR A 270 10.84 -8.56 -7.69
CA THR A 270 9.49 -9.03 -7.99
C THR A 270 8.60 -7.92 -8.55
N ALA A 271 8.65 -6.73 -7.96
CA ALA A 271 7.88 -5.58 -8.43
C ALA A 271 8.34 -5.13 -9.82
N LEU A 272 9.65 -5.08 -10.08
CA LEU A 272 10.24 -4.68 -11.37
C LEU A 272 9.97 -5.73 -12.47
N ALA A 273 10.04 -7.02 -12.15
CA ALA A 273 9.70 -8.11 -13.09
C ALA A 273 8.23 -7.99 -13.54
N ARG A 274 7.32 -7.67 -12.63
CA ARG A 274 5.90 -7.44 -12.95
C ARG A 274 5.66 -6.22 -13.84
N CYS A 275 6.53 -5.24 -13.77
CA CYS A 275 6.52 -4.09 -14.67
C CYS A 275 7.14 -4.41 -16.06
N GLY A 276 7.71 -5.60 -16.25
CA GLY A 276 8.45 -5.96 -17.45
C GLY A 276 9.84 -5.33 -17.55
N LEU A 277 10.39 -4.82 -16.43
CA LEU A 277 11.71 -4.21 -16.36
C LEU A 277 12.82 -5.24 -16.05
N LEU A 278 12.45 -6.41 -15.57
CA LEU A 278 13.33 -7.56 -15.35
C LEU A 278 12.72 -8.81 -16.01
N PRO A 279 13.54 -9.84 -16.33
CA PRO A 279 13.03 -11.11 -16.85
C PRO A 279 11.99 -11.74 -15.90
N ALA A 280 11.00 -12.42 -16.49
CA ALA A 280 10.05 -13.20 -15.72
C ALA A 280 10.78 -14.27 -14.87
N GLY A 281 10.35 -14.43 -13.61
CA GLY A 281 11.00 -15.33 -12.66
C GLY A 281 12.19 -14.72 -11.90
N THR A 282 12.52 -13.44 -12.15
CA THR A 282 13.39 -12.67 -11.29
C THR A 282 12.63 -12.29 -10.01
N GLY A 283 13.31 -12.20 -8.89
CA GLY A 283 12.73 -11.82 -7.60
C GLY A 283 12.61 -13.00 -6.66
N LEU A 284 11.45 -13.15 -6.02
CA LEU A 284 11.22 -14.21 -5.01
C LEU A 284 11.35 -15.60 -5.62
N ARG A 285 12.46 -16.27 -5.33
CA ARG A 285 12.68 -17.69 -5.54
C ARG A 285 12.70 -18.37 -4.17
N ARG A 286 12.10 -19.52 -4.10
CA ARG A 286 12.18 -20.40 -2.91
C ARG A 286 13.55 -21.03 -2.78
#